data_aa6393dbe5a48773e5d80e296a2a495a
#
_entry.id   aa6393dbe5a48773e5d80e296a2a495a
#
_cell.length_a   1.000
_cell.length_b   1.000
_cell.length_c   1.000
_cell.angle_alpha   90.00
_cell.angle_beta   90.00
_cell.angle_gamma   90.00
#
_symmetry.space_group_name_H-M   'P 1'
#
loop_
_entity.id
_entity.type
_entity.pdbx_description
1 polymer ?
#
loop_
_entity_poly.entity_id
_entity_poly.type
_entity_poly.pdbx_seq_one_letter_code
_entity_poly.pdbx_strand_id
1 'polypeptide(L)'
;MKIIGKIGQAGSALWILNVWFNRFNKDTGYRGGNATNMREEFEEYGLPEPVMYAVGATKVSLATMMLIGLVKPKRARPASAGLATLMVGAIGMHMKVKDPLKRSIPAISVFTGAVLAAALAGDESDEQTVGLPHSAQMER
;
A
#
# COMPACT_ATOMS: atom_id res chain seq x y z
N MET A 1 -14.48 -14.28 1.23
CA MET A 1 -13.01 -14.20 1.08
C MET A 1 -12.58 -13.10 0.13
N LYS A 2 -13.14 -13.02 -1.07
CA LYS A 2 -12.88 -11.95 -2.05
C LYS A 2 -13.18 -10.55 -1.53
N ILE A 3 -14.24 -10.39 -0.76
CA ILE A 3 -14.65 -9.12 -0.17
C ILE A 3 -13.60 -8.59 0.81
N ILE A 4 -12.96 -9.45 1.59
CA ILE A 4 -11.90 -9.08 2.54
C ILE A 4 -10.70 -8.54 1.77
N GLY A 5 -10.32 -9.18 0.66
CA GLY A 5 -9.26 -8.70 -0.22
C GLY A 5 -9.56 -7.33 -0.80
N LYS A 6 -10.78 -7.09 -1.25
CA LYS A 6 -11.23 -5.79 -1.80
C LYS A 6 -11.28 -4.70 -0.73
N ILE A 7 -11.72 -5.03 0.48
CA ILE A 7 -11.70 -4.09 1.62
C ILE A 7 -10.26 -3.71 1.95
N GLY A 8 -9.36 -4.69 2.05
CA GLY A 8 -7.94 -4.44 2.26
C GLY A 8 -7.33 -3.59 1.15
N GLN A 9 -7.66 -3.88 -0.09
CA GLN A 9 -7.20 -3.15 -1.27
C GLN A 9 -7.67 -1.69 -1.25
N ALA A 10 -8.96 -1.45 -1.12
CA ALA A 10 -9.53 -0.11 -1.08
C ALA A 10 -9.07 0.67 0.16
N GLY A 11 -9.12 0.05 1.33
CA GLY A 11 -8.73 0.68 2.59
C GLY A 11 -7.27 1.09 2.61
N SER A 12 -6.37 0.21 2.19
CA SER A 12 -4.93 0.50 2.10
C SER A 12 -4.64 1.63 1.12
N ALA A 13 -5.23 1.57 -0.07
CA ALA A 13 -5.04 2.60 -1.10
C ALA A 13 -5.56 3.96 -0.65
N LEU A 14 -6.76 4.03 -0.10
CA LEU A 14 -7.35 5.28 0.38
C LEU A 14 -6.57 5.86 1.56
N TRP A 15 -6.06 5.03 2.45
CA TRP A 15 -5.23 5.50 3.57
C TRP A 15 -3.93 6.13 3.07
N ILE A 16 -3.23 5.50 2.13
CA ILE A 16 -2.00 6.04 1.53
C ILE A 16 -2.27 7.38 0.85
N LEU A 17 -3.33 7.48 0.04
CA LEU A 17 -3.69 8.74 -0.61
C LEU A 17 -4.04 9.82 0.43
N ASN A 18 -4.76 9.47 1.49
CA ASN A 18 -5.06 10.39 2.58
C ASN A 18 -3.80 10.92 3.27
N VAL A 19 -2.84 10.04 3.57
CA VAL A 19 -1.60 10.44 4.24
C VAL A 19 -0.75 11.36 3.36
N TRP A 20 -0.62 11.05 2.07
CA TRP A 20 0.23 11.81 1.17
C TRP A 20 -0.38 13.11 0.65
N PHE A 21 -1.71 13.22 0.53
CA PHE A 21 -2.38 14.44 0.05
C PHE A 21 -3.00 15.27 1.17
N ASN A 22 -3.73 14.64 2.09
CA ASN A 22 -4.45 15.37 3.12
C ASN A 22 -3.62 15.61 4.38
N ARG A 23 -2.77 14.64 4.75
CA ARG A 23 -2.02 14.66 6.01
C ARG A 23 -0.52 14.94 5.86
N PHE A 24 -0.07 15.32 4.68
CA PHE A 24 1.35 15.55 4.40
C PHE A 24 1.97 16.57 5.38
N ASN A 25 1.29 17.66 5.64
CA ASN A 25 1.73 18.74 6.52
C ASN A 25 1.15 18.67 7.94
N LYS A 26 0.51 17.56 8.30
CA LYS A 26 -0.17 17.41 9.60
C LYS A 26 0.50 16.37 10.48
N ASP A 27 0.44 16.61 11.78
CA ASP A 27 0.77 15.57 12.77
C ASP A 27 -0.33 14.51 12.78
N THR A 28 0.08 13.25 12.64
CA THR A 28 -0.84 12.10 12.64
C THR A 28 -0.85 11.37 13.99
N GLY A 29 0.07 11.71 14.89
CA GLY A 29 0.32 10.93 16.11
C GLY A 29 1.09 9.62 15.88
N TYR A 30 1.34 9.25 14.63
CA TYR A 30 2.02 8.01 14.24
C TYR A 30 3.29 8.25 13.41
N ARG A 31 3.75 9.49 13.34
CA ARG A 31 4.98 9.82 12.61
C ARG A 31 6.21 9.34 13.37
N GLY A 32 7.28 9.05 12.62
CA GLY A 32 8.55 8.62 13.18
C GLY A 32 9.25 9.70 14.00
N GLY A 33 9.91 9.30 15.06
CA GLY A 33 10.66 10.20 15.92
C GLY A 33 9.78 11.29 16.54
N ASN A 34 10.22 12.53 16.43
CA ASN A 34 9.49 13.73 16.91
C ASN A 34 8.80 14.50 15.77
N ALA A 35 8.66 13.89 14.61
CA ALA A 35 8.12 14.55 13.43
C ALA A 35 6.65 14.94 13.59
N THR A 36 6.29 16.11 13.08
CA THR A 36 4.92 16.62 13.05
C THR A 36 4.38 16.77 11.62
N ASN A 37 5.18 16.43 10.63
CA ASN A 37 4.79 16.42 9.22
C ASN A 37 5.67 15.41 8.45
N MET A 38 5.36 15.21 7.17
CA MET A 38 6.06 14.22 6.33
C MET A 38 7.54 14.55 6.14
N ARG A 39 7.90 15.82 5.96
CA ARG A 39 9.29 16.24 5.76
C ARG A 39 10.15 15.91 6.98
N GLU A 40 9.67 16.28 8.16
CA GLU A 40 10.34 15.98 9.43
C GLU A 40 10.46 14.48 9.66
N GLU A 41 9.45 13.70 9.27
CA GLU A 41 9.49 12.24 9.40
C GLU A 41 10.63 11.63 8.59
N PHE A 42 10.83 12.06 7.33
CA PHE A 42 11.95 11.60 6.52
C PHE A 42 13.29 12.09 7.05
N GLU A 43 13.35 13.31 7.61
CA GLU A 43 14.55 13.81 8.31
C GLU A 43 14.90 12.93 9.52
N GLU A 44 13.92 12.55 10.33
CA GLU A 44 14.11 11.63 11.47
C GLU A 44 14.67 10.27 11.00
N TYR A 45 14.26 9.81 9.83
CA TYR A 45 14.76 8.56 9.25
C TYR A 45 16.17 8.72 8.62
N GLY A 46 16.69 9.94 8.52
CA GLY A 46 17.94 10.22 7.85
C GLY A 46 17.87 10.14 6.32
N LEU A 47 16.68 10.33 5.76
CA LEU A 47 16.43 10.27 4.32
C LEU A 47 16.28 11.66 3.73
N PRO A 48 16.99 11.98 2.61
CA PRO A 48 16.93 13.29 1.98
C PRO A 48 15.59 13.53 1.29
N GLU A 49 15.24 14.79 1.06
CA GLU A 49 13.99 15.22 0.43
C GLU A 49 13.70 14.55 -0.93
N PRO A 50 14.67 14.39 -1.84
CA PRO A 50 14.43 13.66 -3.09
C PRO A 50 13.93 12.22 -2.89
N VAL A 51 14.41 11.52 -1.87
CA VAL A 51 13.96 10.18 -1.50
C VAL A 51 12.51 10.22 -1.01
N MET A 52 12.13 11.24 -0.24
CA MET A 52 10.75 11.44 0.20
C MET A 52 9.81 11.56 -1.00
N TYR A 53 10.13 12.38 -1.99
CA TYR A 53 9.31 12.53 -3.19
C TYR A 53 9.26 11.24 -4.02
N ALA A 54 10.37 10.54 -4.16
CA ALA A 54 10.42 9.27 -4.89
C ALA A 54 9.55 8.21 -4.23
N VAL A 55 9.65 8.06 -2.91
CA VAL A 55 8.82 7.13 -2.13
C VAL A 55 7.35 7.52 -2.23
N GLY A 56 7.04 8.80 -2.08
CA GLY A 56 5.68 9.31 -2.18
C GLY A 56 5.05 9.07 -3.55
N ALA A 57 5.76 9.40 -4.62
CA ALA A 57 5.30 9.17 -5.99
C ALA A 57 5.04 7.68 -6.23
N THR A 58 5.91 6.81 -5.75
CA THR A 58 5.75 5.36 -5.87
C THR A 58 4.54 4.86 -5.09
N LYS A 59 4.39 5.27 -3.83
CA LYS A 59 3.24 4.87 -3.00
C LYS A 59 1.91 5.35 -3.57
N VAL A 60 1.84 6.61 -4.01
CA VAL A 60 0.64 7.18 -4.61
C VAL A 60 0.28 6.47 -5.92
N SER A 61 1.28 6.18 -6.76
CA SER A 61 1.07 5.43 -8.01
C SER A 61 0.54 4.03 -7.74
N LEU A 62 1.13 3.30 -6.80
CA LEU A 62 0.69 1.95 -6.42
C LEU A 62 -0.72 1.96 -5.81
N ALA A 63 -1.02 2.92 -4.93
CA ALA A 63 -2.34 3.08 -4.35
C ALA A 63 -3.40 3.36 -5.44
N THR A 64 -3.09 4.22 -6.39
CA THR A 64 -3.96 4.51 -7.54
C THR A 64 -4.19 3.25 -8.39
N MET A 65 -3.13 2.49 -8.66
CA MET A 65 -3.24 1.21 -9.38
C MET A 65 -4.07 0.18 -8.62
N MET A 66 -3.99 0.16 -7.30
CA MET A 66 -4.84 -0.70 -6.47
C MET A 66 -6.32 -0.35 -6.62
N LEU A 67 -6.66 0.95 -6.67
CA LEU A 67 -8.05 1.39 -6.91
C LEU A 67 -8.52 1.02 -8.31
N ILE A 68 -7.68 1.23 -9.33
CA ILE A 68 -7.95 0.78 -10.70
C ILE A 68 -8.15 -0.74 -10.74
N GLY A 69 -7.39 -1.47 -9.93
CA GLY A 69 -7.48 -2.92 -9.80
C GLY A 69 -8.81 -3.44 -9.29
N LEU A 70 -9.67 -2.59 -8.69
CA LEU A 70 -11.04 -2.96 -8.29
C LEU A 70 -11.92 -3.24 -9.53
N VAL A 71 -11.65 -2.55 -10.65
CA VAL A 71 -12.33 -2.76 -11.94
C VAL A 71 -11.48 -3.53 -12.95
N LYS A 72 -10.16 -3.56 -12.77
CA LYS A 72 -9.21 -4.29 -13.62
C LYS A 72 -8.35 -5.23 -12.76
N PRO A 73 -8.87 -6.39 -12.35
CA PRO A 73 -8.25 -7.26 -11.32
C PRO A 73 -6.79 -7.63 -11.58
N LYS A 74 -6.38 -7.74 -12.84
CA LYS A 74 -4.98 -8.07 -13.20
C LYS A 74 -3.97 -7.06 -12.65
N ARG A 75 -4.38 -5.82 -12.37
CA ARG A 75 -3.50 -4.77 -11.83
C ARG A 75 -3.41 -4.79 -10.31
N ALA A 76 -4.37 -5.39 -9.65
CA ALA A 76 -4.47 -5.39 -8.18
C ALA A 76 -3.27 -6.08 -7.52
N ARG A 77 -2.93 -7.28 -7.99
CA ARG A 77 -1.89 -8.11 -7.38
C ARG A 77 -0.51 -7.46 -7.40
N PRO A 78 0.04 -7.03 -8.56
CA PRO A 78 1.36 -6.42 -8.59
C PRO A 78 1.41 -5.09 -7.83
N ALA A 79 0.36 -4.27 -7.91
CA ALA A 79 0.29 -3.00 -7.17
C ALA A 79 0.26 -3.23 -5.66
N SER A 80 -0.54 -4.19 -5.19
CA SER A 80 -0.65 -4.53 -3.77
C SER A 80 0.64 -5.14 -3.23
N ALA A 81 1.29 -6.01 -3.99
CA ALA A 81 2.59 -6.58 -3.61
C ALA A 81 3.66 -5.48 -3.52
N GLY A 82 3.68 -4.55 -4.46
CA GLY A 82 4.59 -3.41 -4.43
C GLY A 82 4.38 -2.53 -3.21
N LEU A 83 3.14 -2.20 -2.89
CA LEU A 83 2.82 -1.41 -1.70
C LEU A 83 3.20 -2.15 -0.40
N ALA A 84 2.92 -3.44 -0.31
CA ALA A 84 3.31 -4.25 0.84
C ALA A 84 4.84 -4.20 1.07
N THR A 85 5.63 -4.27 0.01
CA THR A 85 7.09 -4.16 0.08
C THR A 85 7.53 -2.81 0.63
N LEU A 86 6.91 -1.71 0.19
CA LEU A 86 7.20 -0.37 0.71
C LEU A 86 6.80 -0.23 2.19
N MET A 87 5.73 -0.90 2.61
CA MET A 87 5.32 -0.87 4.02
C MET A 87 6.30 -1.61 4.93
N VAL A 88 6.95 -2.67 4.45
CA VAL A 88 8.07 -3.31 5.17
C VAL A 88 9.18 -2.28 5.42
N GLY A 89 9.51 -1.48 4.43
CA GLY A 89 10.47 -0.38 4.56
C GLY A 89 10.04 0.65 5.60
N ALA A 90 8.77 1.05 5.60
CA ALA A 90 8.22 2.00 6.57
C ALA A 90 8.29 1.45 8.00
N ILE A 91 7.93 0.19 8.21
CA ILE A 91 8.04 -0.49 9.52
C ILE A 91 9.51 -0.52 9.95
N GLY A 92 10.42 -0.86 9.04
CA GLY A 92 11.86 -0.86 9.29
C GLY A 92 12.39 0.52 9.72
N MET A 93 11.88 1.61 9.15
CA MET A 93 12.26 2.97 9.54
C MET A 93 11.80 3.31 10.96
N HIS A 94 10.59 2.94 11.34
CA HIS A 94 10.13 3.09 12.73
C HIS A 94 11.02 2.31 13.71
N MET A 95 11.45 1.11 13.33
CA MET A 95 12.38 0.33 14.14
C MET A 95 13.76 0.98 14.24
N LYS A 96 14.25 1.55 13.13
CA LYS A 96 15.54 2.25 13.08
C LYS A 96 15.60 3.43 14.06
N VAL A 97 14.54 4.21 14.15
CA VAL A 97 14.47 5.35 15.07
C VAL A 97 13.94 4.99 16.46
N LYS A 98 13.77 3.71 16.73
CA LYS A 98 13.33 3.16 18.03
C LYS A 98 11.99 3.68 18.48
N ASP A 99 11.05 3.85 17.56
CA ASP A 99 9.68 4.25 17.87
C ASP A 99 8.95 3.15 18.66
N PRO A 100 8.01 3.54 19.55
CA PRO A 100 7.11 2.58 20.15
C PRO A 100 6.25 1.89 19.08
N LEU A 101 5.89 0.64 19.30
CA LEU A 101 5.10 -0.17 18.35
C LEU A 101 3.82 0.53 17.87
N LYS A 102 3.20 1.33 18.75
CA LYS A 102 2.00 2.10 18.43
C LYS A 102 2.15 2.95 17.15
N ARG A 103 3.33 3.52 16.90
CA ARG A 103 3.57 4.35 15.71
C ARG A 103 3.64 3.55 14.43
N SER A 104 3.93 2.26 14.51
CA SER A 104 3.94 1.35 13.36
C SER A 104 2.56 0.78 13.01
N ILE A 105 1.53 1.01 13.83
CA ILE A 105 0.20 0.44 13.61
C ILE A 105 -0.38 0.79 12.23
N PRO A 106 -0.36 2.05 11.75
CA PRO A 106 -0.84 2.35 10.40
C PRO A 106 -0.07 1.60 9.31
N ALA A 107 1.25 1.54 9.41
CA ALA A 107 2.08 0.83 8.43
C ALA A 107 1.81 -0.68 8.43
N ILE A 108 1.64 -1.28 9.61
CA ILE A 108 1.28 -2.70 9.76
C ILE A 108 -0.12 -2.95 9.18
N SER A 109 -1.07 -2.07 9.44
CA SER A 109 -2.45 -2.17 8.92
C SER A 109 -2.48 -2.11 7.40
N VAL A 110 -1.77 -1.15 6.79
CA VAL A 110 -1.66 -1.02 5.34
C VAL A 110 -0.93 -2.24 4.75
N PHE A 111 0.14 -2.68 5.37
CA PHE A 111 0.86 -3.90 4.98
C PHE A 111 -0.07 -5.11 4.95
N THR A 112 -0.82 -5.34 6.02
CA THR A 112 -1.77 -6.46 6.12
C THR A 112 -2.83 -6.39 5.04
N GLY A 113 -3.45 -5.23 4.83
CA GLY A 113 -4.46 -5.01 3.79
C GLY A 113 -3.90 -5.24 2.38
N ALA A 114 -2.68 -4.79 2.12
CA ALA A 114 -2.00 -4.97 0.84
C ALA A 114 -1.63 -6.45 0.59
N VAL A 115 -1.18 -7.16 1.61
CA VAL A 115 -0.90 -8.62 1.51
C VAL A 115 -2.17 -9.41 1.22
N LEU A 116 -3.26 -9.11 1.92
CA LEU A 116 -4.56 -9.75 1.67
C LEU A 116 -5.03 -9.47 0.24
N ALA A 117 -4.91 -8.24 -0.23
CA ALA A 117 -5.26 -7.88 -1.60
C ALA A 117 -4.41 -8.65 -2.62
N ALA A 118 -3.10 -8.73 -2.41
CA ALA A 118 -2.20 -9.46 -3.31
C ALA A 118 -2.50 -10.96 -3.35
N ALA A 119 -2.78 -11.57 -2.19
CA ALA A 119 -3.08 -12.99 -2.08
C ALA A 119 -4.43 -13.36 -2.72
N LEU A 120 -5.47 -12.55 -2.47
CA LEU A 120 -6.85 -12.87 -2.88
C LEU A 120 -7.18 -12.40 -4.30
N ALA A 121 -6.43 -11.46 -4.88
CA ALA A 121 -6.58 -11.05 -6.27
C ALA A 121 -6.22 -12.16 -7.26
N GLY A 122 -5.35 -13.10 -6.88
CA GLY A 122 -5.02 -14.28 -7.68
C GLY A 122 -6.22 -15.20 -7.91
N ASP A 123 -7.01 -15.41 -6.87
CA ASP A 123 -8.18 -16.28 -6.92
C ASP A 123 -9.25 -15.77 -7.90
N GLU A 124 -9.42 -14.44 -8.00
CA GLU A 124 -10.40 -13.84 -8.92
C GLU A 124 -9.99 -13.99 -10.39
N SER A 125 -8.70 -13.90 -10.70
CA SER A 125 -8.22 -14.07 -12.07
C SER A 125 -8.33 -15.52 -12.54
N ASP A 126 -8.08 -16.47 -11.66
CA ASP A 126 -8.21 -17.88 -11.95
C ASP A 126 -9.68 -18.28 -12.15
N GLU A 127 -10.59 -17.74 -11.35
CA GLU A 127 -12.01 -18.00 -11.48
C GLU A 127 -12.63 -17.43 -12.76
N GLN A 128 -12.19 -16.25 -13.20
CA GLN A 128 -12.62 -15.66 -14.46
C GLN A 128 -12.13 -16.48 -15.67
N THR A 129 -10.95 -17.08 -15.56
CA THR A 129 -10.38 -17.92 -16.62
C THR A 129 -11.11 -19.25 -16.72
N VAL A 130 -11.46 -19.86 -15.59
CA VAL A 130 -12.21 -21.13 -15.53
C VAL A 130 -13.64 -21.00 -16.03
N GLY A 131 -14.25 -19.82 -15.84
CA GLY A 131 -15.63 -19.55 -16.30
C GLY A 131 -15.76 -19.25 -17.79
N LEU A 132 -14.67 -19.15 -18.55
CA LEU A 132 -14.70 -18.90 -19.99
C LEU A 132 -14.93 -20.22 -20.78
N PRO A 133 -15.69 -20.16 -21.90
CA PRO A 133 -15.79 -21.31 -22.81
C PRO A 133 -14.41 -21.70 -23.33
N HIS A 134 -14.24 -23.00 -23.60
CA HIS A 134 -12.96 -23.58 -24.02
C HIS A 134 -12.34 -22.85 -25.23
N SER A 135 -13.17 -22.40 -26.16
CA SER A 135 -12.74 -21.61 -27.33
C SER A 135 -12.07 -20.27 -26.94
N ALA A 136 -12.58 -19.60 -25.92
CA ALA A 136 -12.02 -18.33 -25.42
C ALA A 136 -10.73 -18.52 -24.62
N GLN A 137 -10.49 -19.72 -24.07
CA GLN A 137 -9.27 -20.04 -23.33
C GLN A 137 -8.08 -20.28 -24.26
N MET A 138 -8.32 -20.69 -25.50
CA MET A 138 -7.27 -20.97 -26.49
C MET A 138 -6.70 -19.72 -27.18
N GLU A 139 -7.40 -18.59 -27.13
CA GLU A 139 -6.97 -17.34 -27.77
C GLU A 139 -6.10 -16.44 -26.86
N ARG A 140 -5.69 -16.94 -25.71
CA ARG A 140 -4.86 -16.24 -24.72
C ARG A 140 -3.58 -17.05 -24.47
#